data_cb62356eaba900045a9959b3a8b669d8
#
_entry.id   cb62356eaba900045a9959b3a8b669d8
#
_cell.length_a   1.000
_cell.length_b   1.000
_cell.length_c   1.000
_cell.angle_alpha   90.00
_cell.angle_beta   90.00
_cell.angle_gamma   90.00
#
_symmetry.space_group_name_H-M   'P 1'
#
loop_
_entity.id
_entity.type
_entity.pdbx_description
1 polymer ?
#
loop_
_entity_poly.entity_id
_entity_poly.type
_entity_poly.pdbx_seq_one_letter_code
_entity_poly.pdbx_strand_id
1 'polypeptide(L)'
;MKLEVQGRAAYVYTAGHRLDPAQPAIVFVHGGEQDHSTWALQSRYFAYHGHNVLAPDLPGHGRSAGPALASIEAQAAWIASLIDAAGIRQTAIAGHSMGSLIALEFAARHPARVEKLALLGTAAPMLVAAPLLDAARANDHAALDMINVWSHSNRAQLGGNTAPGMWMPGMNMRLMERQARGVLYADFSACNDYAHGAEAAALIKCPVLIIAGSRDQMTPPRATQEVVQRIPQAQTVLLEGAGHALMSEQPDAVLDALIRFF
;
A
#
# COMPACT_ATOMS: atom_id res chain seq x y z
N MET A 1 10.96 -14.14 3.88
CA MET A 1 10.55 -15.52 4.23
C MET A 1 9.49 -16.02 3.26
N LYS A 2 9.18 -17.32 3.28
CA LYS A 2 8.03 -17.88 2.56
C LYS A 2 7.07 -18.48 3.58
N LEU A 3 5.79 -18.22 3.42
CA LEU A 3 4.70 -18.79 4.22
C LEU A 3 3.73 -19.52 3.30
N GLU A 4 2.95 -20.44 3.84
CA GLU A 4 1.78 -20.97 3.17
C GLU A 4 0.54 -20.24 3.70
N VAL A 5 -0.18 -19.57 2.81
CA VAL A 5 -1.38 -18.79 3.14
C VAL A 5 -2.51 -19.26 2.24
N GLN A 6 -3.59 -19.75 2.83
CA GLN A 6 -4.74 -20.30 2.11
C GLN A 6 -4.33 -21.36 1.06
N GLY A 7 -3.37 -22.25 1.42
CA GLY A 7 -2.87 -23.31 0.55
C GLY A 7 -1.95 -22.88 -0.59
N ARG A 8 -1.43 -21.63 -0.55
CA ARG A 8 -0.55 -21.07 -1.60
C ARG A 8 0.70 -20.44 -0.99
N ALA A 9 1.81 -20.48 -1.75
CA ALA A 9 3.05 -19.86 -1.33
C ALA A 9 2.93 -18.34 -1.34
N ALA A 10 3.19 -17.72 -0.21
CA ALA A 10 3.28 -16.28 -0.02
C ALA A 10 4.73 -15.87 0.27
N TYR A 11 5.24 -14.89 -0.45
CA TYR A 11 6.52 -14.27 -0.15
C TYR A 11 6.29 -13.07 0.77
N VAL A 12 7.10 -12.98 1.83
CA VAL A 12 7.07 -11.88 2.79
C VAL A 12 8.50 -11.37 3.01
N TYR A 13 8.72 -10.11 2.72
CA TYR A 13 9.98 -9.44 3.06
C TYR A 13 9.98 -9.06 4.55
N THR A 14 11.03 -9.42 5.25
CA THR A 14 11.20 -9.20 6.70
C THR A 14 12.49 -8.45 7.01
N ALA A 15 13.02 -7.69 6.03
CA ALA A 15 14.34 -7.05 6.08
C ALA A 15 15.50 -8.01 6.44
N GLY A 16 15.32 -9.30 6.20
CA GLY A 16 16.31 -10.36 6.53
C GLY A 16 16.27 -10.86 7.97
N HIS A 17 15.40 -10.30 8.81
CA HIS A 17 15.26 -10.73 10.21
C HIS A 17 14.29 -11.91 10.35
N ARG A 18 14.52 -12.73 11.37
CA ARG A 18 13.53 -13.71 11.83
C ARG A 18 12.49 -13.00 12.69
N LEU A 19 11.25 -13.47 12.66
CA LEU A 19 10.21 -12.96 13.55
C LEU A 19 10.51 -13.36 15.00
N ASP A 20 10.38 -12.39 15.90
CA ASP A 20 10.55 -12.56 17.34
C ASP A 20 9.19 -12.33 18.01
N PRO A 21 8.60 -13.33 18.69
CA PRO A 21 7.30 -13.19 19.35
C PRO A 21 7.24 -12.09 20.42
N ALA A 22 8.39 -11.63 20.92
CA ALA A 22 8.47 -10.56 21.92
C ALA A 22 8.42 -9.15 21.31
N GLN A 23 8.60 -9.02 20.01
CA GLN A 23 8.61 -7.72 19.32
C GLN A 23 7.23 -7.37 18.73
N PRO A 24 6.85 -6.07 18.73
CA PRO A 24 5.66 -5.60 18.04
C PRO A 24 5.81 -5.84 16.53
N ALA A 25 4.67 -5.99 15.84
CA ALA A 25 4.65 -6.27 14.42
C ALA A 25 4.10 -5.12 13.59
N ILE A 26 4.65 -4.91 12.40
CA ILE A 26 4.13 -3.97 11.40
C ILE A 26 3.98 -4.69 10.07
N VAL A 27 2.78 -4.61 9.48
CA VAL A 27 2.50 -5.07 8.12
C VAL A 27 2.52 -3.89 7.16
N PHE A 28 3.27 -3.98 6.06
CA PHE A 28 3.34 -2.97 4.99
C PHE A 28 2.71 -3.52 3.71
N VAL A 29 1.55 -2.99 3.32
CA VAL A 29 0.77 -3.47 2.17
C VAL A 29 1.00 -2.55 0.97
N HIS A 30 1.51 -3.10 -0.14
CA HIS A 30 1.80 -2.35 -1.36
C HIS A 30 0.54 -1.99 -2.15
N GLY A 31 0.69 -1.08 -3.12
CA GLY A 31 -0.36 -0.66 -4.05
C GLY A 31 -0.54 -1.60 -5.23
N GLY A 32 -1.49 -1.28 -6.11
CA GLY A 32 -1.73 -2.05 -7.34
C GLY A 32 -0.50 -2.13 -8.23
N GLU A 33 -0.31 -3.27 -8.89
CA GLU A 33 0.82 -3.59 -9.80
C GLU A 33 2.21 -3.39 -9.17
N GLN A 34 2.32 -3.47 -7.84
CA GLN A 34 3.57 -3.30 -7.10
C GLN A 34 3.98 -4.60 -6.39
N ASP A 35 4.99 -4.54 -5.54
CA ASP A 35 5.43 -5.59 -4.63
C ASP A 35 6.03 -5.01 -3.34
N HIS A 36 6.51 -5.85 -2.44
CA HIS A 36 7.13 -5.46 -1.17
C HIS A 36 8.22 -4.39 -1.31
N SER A 37 8.91 -4.30 -2.46
CA SER A 37 10.04 -3.38 -2.63
C SER A 37 9.64 -1.91 -2.60
N THR A 38 8.36 -1.59 -2.81
CA THR A 38 7.81 -0.24 -2.62
C THR A 38 8.07 0.30 -1.22
N TRP A 39 8.11 -0.57 -0.22
CA TRP A 39 8.33 -0.24 1.18
C TRP A 39 9.79 -0.41 1.65
N ALA A 40 10.75 -0.63 0.73
CA ALA A 40 12.12 -1.01 1.08
C ALA A 40 12.81 -0.03 2.05
N LEU A 41 12.58 1.27 1.89
CA LEU A 41 13.22 2.28 2.74
C LEU A 41 12.59 2.33 4.14
N GLN A 42 11.26 2.28 4.23
CA GLN A 42 10.52 2.36 5.48
C GLN A 42 10.62 1.07 6.28
N SER A 43 10.39 -0.07 5.65
CA SER A 43 10.37 -1.38 6.31
C SER A 43 11.71 -1.74 6.95
N ARG A 44 12.84 -1.37 6.32
CA ARG A 44 14.18 -1.63 6.86
C ARG A 44 14.41 -0.91 8.18
N TYR A 45 14.00 0.35 8.28
CA TYR A 45 14.14 1.11 9.52
C TYR A 45 13.49 0.38 10.69
N PHE A 46 12.21 0.02 10.56
CA PHE A 46 11.46 -0.61 11.63
C PHE A 46 12.02 -1.99 12.02
N ALA A 47 12.48 -2.78 11.04
CA ALA A 47 13.11 -4.06 11.32
C ALA A 47 14.41 -3.92 12.15
N TYR A 48 15.21 -2.86 11.89
CA TYR A 48 16.42 -2.59 12.68
C TYR A 48 16.15 -1.88 14.01
N HIS A 49 14.91 -1.43 14.25
CA HIS A 49 14.51 -0.74 15.47
C HIS A 49 13.49 -1.54 16.29
N GLY A 50 13.62 -2.87 16.27
CA GLY A 50 12.92 -3.74 17.21
C GLY A 50 11.48 -4.09 16.83
N HIS A 51 11.15 -4.08 15.53
CA HIS A 51 9.84 -4.51 15.06
C HIS A 51 9.94 -5.76 14.18
N ASN A 52 8.98 -6.65 14.31
CA ASN A 52 8.71 -7.64 13.28
C ASN A 52 8.11 -6.94 12.07
N VAL A 53 8.80 -6.97 10.96
CA VAL A 53 8.31 -6.39 9.70
C VAL A 53 7.79 -7.48 8.78
N LEU A 54 6.58 -7.28 8.28
CA LEU A 54 5.99 -8.10 7.22
C LEU A 54 5.60 -7.18 6.05
N ALA A 55 6.37 -7.21 4.98
CA ALA A 55 5.97 -6.61 3.71
C ALA A 55 5.70 -7.74 2.71
N PRO A 56 4.45 -8.21 2.59
CA PRO A 56 4.11 -9.30 1.67
C PRO A 56 4.10 -8.82 0.23
N ASP A 57 4.40 -9.73 -0.69
CA ASP A 57 3.85 -9.66 -2.04
C ASP A 57 2.42 -10.21 -1.98
N LEU A 58 1.43 -9.44 -2.41
CA LEU A 58 0.04 -9.88 -2.45
C LEU A 58 -0.12 -11.07 -3.43
N PRO A 59 -1.19 -11.87 -3.33
CA PRO A 59 -1.43 -12.97 -4.26
C PRO A 59 -1.34 -12.52 -5.73
N GLY A 60 -0.55 -13.23 -6.52
CA GLY A 60 -0.31 -12.91 -7.93
C GLY A 60 0.77 -11.86 -8.19
N HIS A 61 1.31 -11.22 -7.15
CA HIS A 61 2.36 -10.20 -7.28
C HIS A 61 3.74 -10.75 -6.93
N GLY A 62 4.76 -10.16 -7.55
CA GLY A 62 6.16 -10.38 -7.22
C GLY A 62 6.53 -11.87 -7.16
N ARG A 63 6.76 -12.38 -5.95
CA ARG A 63 7.19 -13.76 -5.66
C ARG A 63 6.10 -14.62 -5.04
N SER A 64 4.92 -14.07 -4.79
CA SER A 64 3.77 -14.80 -4.26
C SER A 64 3.02 -15.53 -5.35
N ALA A 65 2.49 -16.71 -5.01
CA ALA A 65 1.68 -17.48 -5.95
C ALA A 65 0.36 -16.75 -6.27
N GLY A 66 -0.04 -16.83 -7.54
CA GLY A 66 -1.30 -16.27 -8.04
C GLY A 66 -2.50 -17.23 -7.95
N PRO A 67 -3.61 -16.82 -8.52
CA PRO A 67 -3.84 -15.54 -9.19
C PRO A 67 -4.02 -14.35 -8.22
N ALA A 68 -4.00 -13.12 -8.75
CA ALA A 68 -4.40 -11.92 -8.01
C ALA A 68 -5.85 -12.06 -7.51
N LEU A 69 -6.15 -11.48 -6.36
CA LEU A 69 -7.48 -11.52 -5.76
C LEU A 69 -8.35 -10.39 -6.31
N ALA A 70 -9.60 -10.71 -6.61
CA ALA A 70 -10.49 -9.85 -7.39
C ALA A 70 -11.23 -8.78 -6.56
N SER A 71 -11.03 -8.70 -5.23
CA SER A 71 -11.68 -7.67 -4.41
C SER A 71 -10.83 -7.27 -3.21
N ILE A 72 -11.05 -6.06 -2.71
CA ILE A 72 -10.39 -5.52 -1.51
C ILE A 72 -10.71 -6.40 -0.29
N GLU A 73 -11.94 -6.87 -0.16
CA GLU A 73 -12.37 -7.72 0.94
C GLU A 73 -11.63 -9.06 0.95
N ALA A 74 -11.44 -9.68 -0.22
CA ALA A 74 -10.69 -10.92 -0.34
C ALA A 74 -9.21 -10.71 0.01
N GLN A 75 -8.63 -9.59 -0.41
CA GLN A 75 -7.25 -9.23 -0.08
C GLN A 75 -7.09 -8.93 1.42
N ALA A 76 -8.04 -8.26 2.05
CA ALA A 76 -8.07 -8.04 3.50
C ALA A 76 -8.18 -9.36 4.29
N ALA A 77 -9.03 -10.27 3.84
CA ALA A 77 -9.14 -11.62 4.43
C ALA A 77 -7.85 -12.44 4.26
N TRP A 78 -7.15 -12.24 3.13
CA TRP A 78 -5.84 -12.86 2.91
C TRP A 78 -4.78 -12.28 3.86
N ILE A 79 -4.77 -10.97 4.14
CA ILE A 79 -3.89 -10.35 5.15
C ILE A 79 -4.15 -10.97 6.55
N ALA A 80 -5.42 -11.21 6.92
CA ALA A 80 -5.74 -11.90 8.17
C ALA A 80 -5.10 -13.29 8.23
N SER A 81 -5.24 -14.08 7.15
CA SER A 81 -4.62 -15.41 7.05
C SER A 81 -3.09 -15.36 7.05
N LEU A 82 -2.49 -14.31 6.46
CA LEU A 82 -1.05 -14.11 6.44
C LEU A 82 -0.49 -13.89 7.85
N ILE A 83 -1.09 -13.00 8.64
CA ILE A 83 -0.63 -12.72 10.01
C ILE A 83 -0.86 -13.93 10.93
N ASP A 84 -1.90 -14.74 10.69
CA ASP A 84 -2.11 -16.02 11.39
C ASP A 84 -1.00 -17.03 11.05
N ALA A 85 -0.68 -17.19 9.76
CA ALA A 85 0.41 -18.05 9.30
C ALA A 85 1.80 -17.60 9.83
N ALA A 86 1.95 -16.29 10.10
CA ALA A 86 3.15 -15.73 10.72
C ALA A 86 3.16 -15.85 12.26
N GLY A 87 2.11 -16.35 12.89
CA GLY A 87 1.97 -16.46 14.35
C GLY A 87 1.79 -15.12 15.07
N ILE A 88 1.31 -14.07 14.36
CA ILE A 88 1.14 -12.72 14.89
C ILE A 88 -0.32 -12.51 15.33
N ARG A 89 -0.50 -12.07 16.57
CA ARG A 89 -1.85 -11.83 17.14
C ARG A 89 -2.39 -10.45 16.82
N GLN A 90 -1.56 -9.43 16.96
CA GLN A 90 -1.88 -8.01 16.73
C GLN A 90 -0.75 -7.37 15.95
N THR A 91 -1.07 -6.35 15.18
CA THR A 91 -0.10 -5.65 14.34
C THR A 91 -0.49 -4.19 14.13
N ALA A 92 0.50 -3.32 13.98
CA ALA A 92 0.30 -2.09 13.24
C ALA A 92 0.26 -2.41 11.73
N ILE A 93 -0.47 -1.65 10.94
CA ILE A 93 -0.55 -1.86 9.50
C ILE A 93 -0.45 -0.54 8.76
N ALA A 94 0.37 -0.51 7.71
CA ALA A 94 0.47 0.59 6.76
C ALA A 94 0.12 0.10 5.36
N GLY A 95 -0.73 0.83 4.65
CA GLY A 95 -1.09 0.52 3.27
C GLY A 95 -0.94 1.73 2.36
N HIS A 96 -0.45 1.49 1.14
CA HIS A 96 -0.33 2.52 0.11
C HIS A 96 -1.32 2.26 -1.03
N SER A 97 -2.05 3.29 -1.49
CA SER A 97 -2.96 3.19 -2.63
C SER A 97 -3.98 2.05 -2.44
N MET A 98 -4.08 1.08 -3.34
CA MET A 98 -4.88 -0.14 -3.14
C MET A 98 -4.62 -0.78 -1.76
N GLY A 99 -3.35 -0.85 -1.35
CA GLY A 99 -2.98 -1.37 -0.03
C GLY A 99 -3.59 -0.59 1.13
N SER A 100 -3.90 0.69 0.95
CA SER A 100 -4.61 1.50 1.96
C SER A 100 -6.06 1.07 2.13
N LEU A 101 -6.75 0.70 1.05
CA LEU A 101 -8.10 0.14 1.11
C LEU A 101 -8.10 -1.24 1.79
N ILE A 102 -7.10 -2.07 1.46
CA ILE A 102 -6.93 -3.40 2.08
C ILE A 102 -6.68 -3.25 3.59
N ALA A 103 -5.81 -2.33 4.00
CA ALA A 103 -5.52 -2.07 5.40
C ALA A 103 -6.74 -1.51 6.15
N LEU A 104 -7.50 -0.61 5.52
CA LEU A 104 -8.74 -0.05 6.05
C LEU A 104 -9.79 -1.15 6.27
N GLU A 105 -10.05 -1.97 5.26
CA GLU A 105 -11.01 -3.07 5.31
C GLU A 105 -10.61 -4.12 6.36
N PHE A 106 -9.31 -4.47 6.42
CA PHE A 106 -8.80 -5.37 7.44
C PHE A 106 -9.00 -4.81 8.85
N ALA A 107 -8.70 -3.54 9.08
CA ALA A 107 -8.87 -2.90 10.38
C ALA A 107 -10.34 -2.80 10.81
N ALA A 108 -11.25 -2.54 9.86
CA ALA A 108 -12.68 -2.50 10.10
C ALA A 108 -13.25 -3.88 10.51
N ARG A 109 -12.84 -4.94 9.79
CA ARG A 109 -13.32 -6.32 10.06
C ARG A 109 -12.67 -6.96 11.28
N HIS A 110 -11.43 -6.59 11.59
CA HIS A 110 -10.63 -7.21 12.65
C HIS A 110 -10.09 -6.19 13.66
N PRO A 111 -10.96 -5.37 14.31
CA PRO A 111 -10.49 -4.26 15.16
C PRO A 111 -9.62 -4.71 16.35
N ALA A 112 -9.77 -5.96 16.82
CA ALA A 112 -8.94 -6.52 17.88
C ALA A 112 -7.53 -6.94 17.41
N ARG A 113 -7.29 -6.95 16.08
CA ARG A 113 -6.02 -7.36 15.46
C ARG A 113 -5.15 -6.18 15.05
N VAL A 114 -5.69 -4.95 15.06
CA VAL A 114 -4.98 -3.75 14.59
C VAL A 114 -4.74 -2.78 15.74
N GLU A 115 -3.48 -2.53 16.03
CA GLU A 115 -3.04 -1.57 17.05
C GLU A 115 -3.03 -0.14 16.53
N LYS A 116 -2.53 0.05 15.30
CA LYS A 116 -2.42 1.35 14.61
C LYS A 116 -2.56 1.16 13.11
N LEU A 117 -3.17 2.12 12.44
CA LEU A 117 -3.46 2.09 11.00
C LEU A 117 -2.84 3.30 10.30
N ALA A 118 -1.98 3.10 9.31
CA ALA A 118 -1.46 4.16 8.45
C ALA A 118 -1.96 3.98 7.01
N LEU A 119 -2.59 5.02 6.45
CA LEU A 119 -3.16 5.06 5.10
C LEU A 119 -2.39 6.09 4.27
N LEU A 120 -1.69 5.65 3.24
CA LEU A 120 -0.87 6.49 2.38
C LEU A 120 -1.47 6.55 0.97
N GLY A 121 -1.67 7.74 0.43
CA GLY A 121 -2.28 7.90 -0.90
C GLY A 121 -3.63 7.20 -0.98
N THR A 122 -4.55 7.53 -0.06
CA THR A 122 -5.84 6.86 0.10
C THR A 122 -7.00 7.71 -0.43
N ALA A 123 -8.03 7.04 -0.91
CA ALA A 123 -9.34 7.61 -1.23
C ALA A 123 -10.41 6.53 -1.04
N ALA A 124 -11.62 6.92 -0.66
CA ALA A 124 -12.77 6.02 -0.62
C ALA A 124 -14.07 6.82 -0.92
N PRO A 125 -14.63 6.64 -2.15
CA PRO A 125 -14.28 5.65 -3.19
C PRO A 125 -12.94 5.93 -3.88
N MET A 126 -12.26 4.87 -4.35
CA MET A 126 -11.03 4.97 -5.15
C MET A 126 -11.35 4.63 -6.62
N LEU A 127 -11.94 5.60 -7.32
CA LEU A 127 -12.37 5.41 -8.70
C LEU A 127 -11.19 5.43 -9.66
N VAL A 128 -11.16 4.48 -10.58
CA VAL A 128 -10.13 4.37 -11.62
C VAL A 128 -10.66 5.00 -12.92
N ALA A 129 -9.86 5.85 -13.54
CA ALA A 129 -10.22 6.48 -14.82
C ALA A 129 -10.47 5.43 -15.90
N ALA A 130 -11.57 5.54 -16.65
CA ALA A 130 -11.97 4.56 -17.64
C ALA A 130 -10.87 4.24 -18.67
N PRO A 131 -10.12 5.21 -19.24
CA PRO A 131 -9.03 4.90 -20.18
C PRO A 131 -7.94 4.00 -19.57
N LEU A 132 -7.63 4.22 -18.27
CA LEU A 132 -6.63 3.41 -17.55
C LEU A 132 -7.16 1.98 -17.32
N LEU A 133 -8.42 1.86 -16.91
CA LEU A 133 -9.03 0.54 -16.67
C LEU A 133 -9.16 -0.27 -17.97
N ASP A 134 -9.50 0.38 -19.10
CA ASP A 134 -9.59 -0.27 -20.40
C ASP A 134 -8.22 -0.71 -20.92
N ALA A 135 -7.18 0.12 -20.79
CA ALA A 135 -5.82 -0.25 -21.13
C ALA A 135 -5.30 -1.41 -20.24
N ALA A 136 -5.59 -1.38 -18.93
CA ALA A 136 -5.24 -2.46 -18.03
C ALA A 136 -5.93 -3.79 -18.42
N ARG A 137 -7.21 -3.73 -18.79
CA ARG A 137 -7.96 -4.90 -19.27
C ARG A 137 -7.36 -5.50 -20.54
N ALA A 138 -6.90 -4.66 -21.46
CA ALA A 138 -6.21 -5.08 -22.67
C ALA A 138 -4.78 -5.57 -22.43
N ASN A 139 -4.23 -5.40 -21.22
CA ASN A 139 -2.80 -5.52 -20.90
C ASN A 139 -1.93 -4.67 -21.85
N ASP A 140 -2.40 -3.46 -22.16
CA ASP A 140 -1.68 -2.48 -22.95
C ASP A 140 -0.64 -1.78 -22.07
N HIS A 141 0.60 -1.65 -22.57
CA HIS A 141 1.68 -0.96 -21.88
C HIS A 141 1.34 0.52 -21.59
N ALA A 142 0.46 1.13 -22.37
CA ALA A 142 -0.04 2.48 -22.12
C ALA A 142 -0.66 2.65 -20.73
N ALA A 143 -1.17 1.57 -20.13
CA ALA A 143 -1.64 1.62 -18.73
C ALA A 143 -0.50 1.93 -17.77
N LEU A 144 0.66 1.30 -17.96
CA LEU A 144 1.85 1.53 -17.12
C LEU A 144 2.41 2.94 -17.32
N ASP A 145 2.39 3.44 -18.56
CA ASP A 145 2.80 4.81 -18.87
C ASP A 145 1.89 5.85 -18.17
N MET A 146 0.57 5.66 -18.22
CA MET A 146 -0.40 6.50 -17.53
C MET A 146 -0.17 6.49 -16.01
N ILE A 147 -0.02 5.31 -15.40
CA ILE A 147 0.26 5.19 -13.97
C ILE A 147 1.54 5.95 -13.64
N ASN A 148 2.59 5.75 -14.41
CA ASN A 148 3.89 6.32 -14.14
C ASN A 148 3.88 7.86 -14.20
N VAL A 149 3.14 8.43 -15.15
CA VAL A 149 2.96 9.88 -15.26
C VAL A 149 2.09 10.43 -14.12
N TRP A 150 0.97 9.78 -13.80
CA TRP A 150 0.03 10.29 -12.81
C TRP A 150 0.46 10.06 -11.35
N SER A 151 1.31 9.06 -11.11
CA SER A 151 1.81 8.80 -9.76
C SER A 151 3.00 9.65 -9.35
N HIS A 152 3.71 10.28 -10.28
CA HIS A 152 4.86 11.11 -9.95
C HIS A 152 4.58 12.59 -10.15
N SER A 153 5.04 13.41 -9.22
CA SER A 153 5.04 14.88 -9.37
C SER A 153 5.93 15.29 -10.56
N ASN A 154 5.67 16.47 -11.15
CA ASN A 154 6.50 17.01 -12.23
C ASN A 154 7.98 17.09 -11.82
N ARG A 155 8.25 17.42 -10.54
CA ARG A 155 9.62 17.47 -10.01
C ARG A 155 10.27 16.08 -10.06
N ALA A 156 9.57 15.04 -9.68
CA ALA A 156 10.07 13.66 -9.70
C ALA A 156 10.32 13.17 -11.12
N GLN A 157 9.42 13.51 -12.05
CA GLN A 157 9.58 13.16 -13.48
C GLN A 157 10.81 13.81 -14.11
N LEU A 158 11.17 15.01 -13.68
CA LEU A 158 12.33 15.76 -14.15
C LEU A 158 13.63 15.44 -13.36
N GLY A 159 13.64 14.41 -12.54
CA GLY A 159 14.83 13.98 -11.78
C GLY A 159 15.10 14.77 -10.50
N GLY A 160 14.16 15.60 -10.06
CA GLY A 160 14.29 16.41 -8.83
C GLY A 160 13.96 15.66 -7.54
N ASN A 161 14.42 14.41 -7.40
CA ASN A 161 14.24 13.62 -6.18
C ASN A 161 15.28 13.96 -5.11
N THR A 162 14.97 13.61 -3.86
CA THR A 162 15.85 13.82 -2.72
C THR A 162 16.94 12.75 -2.60
N ALA A 163 16.75 11.58 -3.22
CA ALA A 163 17.72 10.49 -3.23
C ALA A 163 18.59 10.57 -4.49
N PRO A 164 19.87 11.01 -4.39
CA PRO A 164 20.74 11.15 -5.55
C PRO A 164 20.93 9.82 -6.31
N GLY A 165 20.95 9.90 -7.65
CA GLY A 165 21.18 8.75 -8.51
C GLY A 165 20.00 7.79 -8.68
N MET A 166 18.88 8.04 -8.06
CA MET A 166 17.67 7.23 -8.21
C MET A 166 16.73 7.81 -9.28
N TRP A 167 16.48 7.06 -10.34
CA TRP A 167 15.48 7.41 -11.34
C TRP A 167 14.12 6.77 -11.01
N MET A 168 13.30 7.48 -10.25
CA MET A 168 12.03 6.98 -9.71
C MET A 168 11.06 6.49 -10.78
N PRO A 169 10.74 7.25 -11.86
CA PRO A 169 9.82 6.75 -12.88
C PRO A 169 10.30 5.48 -13.55
N GLY A 170 11.60 5.36 -13.86
CA GLY A 170 12.16 4.15 -14.45
C GLY A 170 12.15 2.96 -13.51
N MET A 171 12.43 3.19 -12.23
CA MET A 171 12.35 2.15 -11.20
C MET A 171 10.92 1.64 -11.04
N ASN A 172 9.94 2.53 -10.98
CA ASN A 172 8.52 2.18 -10.90
C ASN A 172 8.05 1.43 -12.16
N MET A 173 8.44 1.90 -13.36
CA MET A 173 8.14 1.20 -14.60
C MET A 173 8.65 -0.25 -14.58
N ARG A 174 9.94 -0.45 -14.21
CA ARG A 174 10.52 -1.81 -14.13
C ARG A 174 9.87 -2.70 -13.08
N LEU A 175 9.35 -2.10 -12.01
CA LEU A 175 8.58 -2.82 -11.00
C LEU A 175 7.24 -3.33 -11.57
N MET A 176 6.51 -2.48 -12.25
CA MET A 176 5.23 -2.83 -12.88
C MET A 176 5.38 -3.85 -14.03
N GLU A 177 6.36 -3.66 -14.90
CA GLU A 177 6.62 -4.58 -16.05
C GLU A 177 6.97 -6.02 -15.61
N ARG A 178 7.35 -6.25 -14.35
CA ARG A 178 7.65 -7.60 -13.84
C ARG A 178 6.41 -8.36 -13.40
N GLN A 179 5.29 -7.68 -13.23
CA GLN A 179 4.07 -8.32 -12.76
C GLN A 179 3.44 -9.20 -13.86
N ALA A 180 2.66 -10.17 -13.44
CA ALA A 180 2.01 -11.07 -14.37
C ALA A 180 0.86 -10.36 -15.12
N ARG A 181 0.61 -10.75 -16.37
CA ARG A 181 -0.50 -10.23 -17.15
C ARG A 181 -1.83 -10.40 -16.41
N GLY A 182 -2.65 -9.36 -16.41
CA GLY A 182 -3.96 -9.33 -15.79
C GLY A 182 -3.96 -8.91 -14.31
N VAL A 183 -2.81 -8.82 -13.66
CA VAL A 183 -2.70 -8.36 -12.26
C VAL A 183 -3.20 -6.92 -12.15
N LEU A 184 -2.71 -6.02 -12.98
CA LEU A 184 -3.12 -4.62 -12.98
C LEU A 184 -4.63 -4.45 -13.12
N TYR A 185 -5.25 -5.19 -14.05
CA TYR A 185 -6.71 -5.12 -14.23
C TYR A 185 -7.46 -5.64 -13.00
N ALA A 186 -7.00 -6.74 -12.40
CA ALA A 186 -7.60 -7.28 -11.19
C ALA A 186 -7.54 -6.28 -10.02
N ASP A 187 -6.39 -5.64 -9.84
CA ASP A 187 -6.16 -4.65 -8.78
C ASP A 187 -7.03 -3.41 -8.95
N PHE A 188 -7.04 -2.85 -10.16
CA PHE A 188 -7.78 -1.63 -10.43
C PHE A 188 -9.28 -1.85 -10.46
N SER A 189 -9.74 -3.02 -10.92
CA SER A 189 -11.15 -3.39 -10.77
C SER A 189 -11.54 -3.53 -9.31
N ALA A 190 -10.69 -4.18 -8.49
CA ALA A 190 -10.94 -4.30 -7.05
C ALA A 190 -11.03 -2.93 -6.36
N CYS A 191 -10.18 -1.97 -6.71
CA CYS A 191 -10.26 -0.60 -6.19
C CYS A 191 -11.54 0.11 -6.63
N ASN A 192 -11.84 0.04 -7.94
CA ASN A 192 -12.99 0.73 -8.55
C ASN A 192 -14.33 0.21 -8.03
N ASP A 193 -14.41 -1.09 -7.76
CA ASP A 193 -15.64 -1.77 -7.36
C ASP A 193 -15.83 -1.80 -5.82
N TYR A 194 -14.82 -1.34 -5.05
CA TYR A 194 -14.89 -1.30 -3.60
C TYR A 194 -15.81 -0.16 -3.12
N ALA A 195 -17.07 -0.51 -2.81
CA ALA A 195 -18.10 0.46 -2.40
C ALA A 195 -18.18 0.71 -0.89
N HIS A 196 -17.57 -0.16 -0.07
CA HIS A 196 -17.75 -0.14 1.40
C HIS A 196 -16.69 0.69 2.16
N GLY A 197 -15.88 1.49 1.47
CA GLY A 197 -14.79 2.23 2.11
C GLY A 197 -15.23 3.27 3.15
N ALA A 198 -16.38 3.92 2.91
CA ALA A 198 -16.93 4.88 3.86
C ALA A 198 -17.46 4.22 5.14
N GLU A 199 -18.12 3.08 5.02
CA GLU A 199 -18.59 2.26 6.13
C GLU A 199 -17.43 1.68 6.91
N ALA A 200 -16.42 1.14 6.21
CA ALA A 200 -15.20 0.63 6.84
C ALA A 200 -14.49 1.72 7.65
N ALA A 201 -14.35 2.93 7.09
CA ALA A 201 -13.74 4.06 7.77
C ALA A 201 -14.48 4.43 9.08
N ALA A 202 -15.81 4.40 9.08
CA ALA A 202 -16.63 4.68 10.26
C ALA A 202 -16.49 3.62 11.37
N LEU A 203 -16.02 2.41 11.05
CA LEU A 203 -15.85 1.32 12.01
C LEU A 203 -14.47 1.31 12.67
N ILE A 204 -13.52 2.16 12.25
CA ILE A 204 -12.16 2.18 12.77
C ILE A 204 -12.12 2.63 14.23
N LYS A 205 -11.44 1.84 15.05
CA LYS A 205 -11.33 2.06 16.50
C LYS A 205 -9.91 2.38 16.96
N CYS A 206 -8.91 2.00 16.18
CA CYS A 206 -7.50 2.25 16.52
C CYS A 206 -7.06 3.67 16.11
N PRO A 207 -5.92 4.16 16.61
CA PRO A 207 -5.29 5.37 16.10
C PRO A 207 -5.00 5.27 14.60
N VAL A 208 -5.20 6.37 13.86
CA VAL A 208 -5.01 6.43 12.41
C VAL A 208 -4.08 7.58 12.02
N LEU A 209 -3.17 7.29 11.09
CA LEU A 209 -2.37 8.27 10.37
C LEU A 209 -2.77 8.24 8.87
N ILE A 210 -3.02 9.40 8.30
CA ILE A 210 -3.27 9.55 6.85
C ILE A 210 -2.19 10.44 6.27
N ILE A 211 -1.47 9.93 5.25
CA ILE A 211 -0.43 10.68 4.52
C ILE A 211 -0.87 10.88 3.08
N ALA A 212 -0.88 12.12 2.60
CA ALA A 212 -1.26 12.48 1.24
C ALA A 212 -0.18 13.36 0.59
N GLY A 213 -0.06 13.26 -0.74
CA GLY A 213 0.78 14.15 -1.54
C GLY A 213 -0.02 15.33 -2.10
N SER A 214 0.49 16.56 -2.00
CA SER A 214 -0.24 17.73 -2.49
C SER A 214 -0.35 17.78 -4.02
N ARG A 215 0.43 16.98 -4.74
CA ARG A 215 0.44 16.83 -6.21
C ARG A 215 -0.01 15.46 -6.69
N ASP A 216 -0.60 14.67 -5.80
CA ASP A 216 -1.13 13.35 -6.12
C ASP A 216 -2.31 13.47 -7.12
N GLN A 217 -2.18 12.85 -8.28
CA GLN A 217 -3.21 12.82 -9.32
C GLN A 217 -4.03 11.52 -9.30
N MET A 218 -3.52 10.47 -8.64
CA MET A 218 -4.21 9.19 -8.49
C MET A 218 -5.26 9.23 -7.37
N THR A 219 -4.85 9.76 -6.21
CA THR A 219 -5.71 9.99 -5.04
C THR A 219 -5.54 11.43 -4.55
N PRO A 220 -6.12 12.39 -5.26
CA PRO A 220 -5.89 13.81 -4.97
C PRO A 220 -6.36 14.16 -3.54
N PRO A 221 -5.75 15.18 -2.90
CA PRO A 221 -6.07 15.56 -1.51
C PRO A 221 -7.55 15.72 -1.20
N ARG A 222 -8.34 16.19 -2.18
CA ARG A 222 -9.81 16.31 -2.04
C ARG A 222 -10.49 14.95 -1.83
N ALA A 223 -10.01 13.88 -2.50
CA ALA A 223 -10.57 12.54 -2.33
C ALA A 223 -10.14 11.91 -1.00
N THR A 224 -8.93 12.23 -0.52
CA THR A 224 -8.47 11.85 0.84
C THR A 224 -9.32 12.48 1.93
N GLN A 225 -9.84 13.71 1.73
CA GLN A 225 -10.69 14.40 2.71
C GLN A 225 -11.96 13.62 3.05
N GLU A 226 -12.51 12.83 2.14
CA GLU A 226 -13.69 11.99 2.41
C GLU A 226 -13.39 10.93 3.46
N VAL A 227 -12.18 10.33 3.41
CA VAL A 227 -11.72 9.38 4.43
C VAL A 227 -11.46 10.09 5.76
N VAL A 228 -10.80 11.26 5.74
CA VAL A 228 -10.52 12.06 6.94
C VAL A 228 -11.81 12.42 7.67
N GLN A 229 -12.85 12.82 6.94
CA GLN A 229 -14.15 13.16 7.54
C GLN A 229 -14.83 11.98 8.24
N ARG A 230 -14.57 10.75 7.80
CA ARG A 230 -15.10 9.53 8.41
C ARG A 230 -14.30 9.06 9.61
N ILE A 231 -13.05 9.51 9.74
CA ILE A 231 -12.14 9.16 10.85
C ILE A 231 -11.65 10.47 11.49
N PRO A 232 -12.51 11.20 12.21
CA PRO A 232 -12.19 12.56 12.70
C PRO A 232 -11.01 12.60 13.68
N GLN A 233 -10.64 11.48 14.32
CA GLN A 233 -9.47 11.35 15.18
C GLN A 233 -8.17 11.06 14.40
N ALA A 234 -8.20 10.92 13.08
CA ALA A 234 -7.01 10.64 12.30
C ALA A 234 -6.02 11.81 12.34
N GLN A 235 -4.75 11.48 12.56
CA GLN A 235 -3.65 12.41 12.29
C GLN A 235 -3.45 12.51 10.78
N THR A 236 -3.26 13.71 10.26
CA THR A 236 -3.06 13.93 8.83
C THR A 236 -1.72 14.61 8.56
N VAL A 237 -1.02 14.13 7.53
CA VAL A 237 0.22 14.71 7.03
C VAL A 237 0.08 14.96 5.53
N LEU A 238 0.19 16.21 5.11
CA LEU A 238 0.25 16.58 3.71
C LEU A 238 1.72 16.82 3.32
N LEU A 239 2.21 16.02 2.37
CA LEU A 239 3.56 16.15 1.83
C LEU A 239 3.55 17.12 0.64
N GLU A 240 4.02 18.33 0.89
CA GLU A 240 4.05 19.37 -0.13
C GLU A 240 4.97 19.00 -1.31
N GLY A 241 4.42 19.12 -2.53
CA GLY A 241 5.11 18.82 -3.77
C GLY A 241 5.20 17.32 -4.13
N ALA A 242 4.80 16.41 -3.26
CA ALA A 242 4.79 14.98 -3.54
C ALA A 242 3.59 14.58 -4.41
N GLY A 243 3.80 13.64 -5.33
CA GLY A 243 2.76 12.91 -6.06
C GLY A 243 2.24 11.71 -5.27
N HIS A 244 1.75 10.70 -5.99
CA HIS A 244 1.24 9.46 -5.42
C HIS A 244 2.35 8.52 -4.94
N ALA A 245 3.52 8.56 -5.56
CA ALA A 245 4.67 7.72 -5.22
C ALA A 245 5.40 8.23 -3.96
N LEU A 246 4.66 8.47 -2.88
CA LEU A 246 5.08 9.14 -1.65
C LEU A 246 6.37 8.57 -1.06
N MET A 247 6.48 7.23 -0.95
CA MET A 247 7.60 6.53 -0.34
C MET A 247 8.91 6.69 -1.10
N SER A 248 8.85 6.98 -2.39
CA SER A 248 10.03 7.22 -3.23
C SER A 248 10.32 8.70 -3.46
N GLU A 249 9.28 9.55 -3.56
CA GLU A 249 9.46 10.99 -3.77
C GLU A 249 9.94 11.72 -2.52
N GLN A 250 9.43 11.35 -1.35
CA GLN A 250 9.79 11.94 -0.07
C GLN A 250 9.99 10.85 1.01
N PRO A 251 10.99 9.97 0.84
CA PRO A 251 11.18 8.79 1.67
C PRO A 251 11.39 9.13 3.15
N ASP A 252 12.16 10.19 3.43
CA ASP A 252 12.47 10.59 4.81
C ASP A 252 11.25 11.19 5.49
N ALA A 253 10.48 12.05 4.81
CA ALA A 253 9.28 12.64 5.38
C ALA A 253 8.19 11.58 5.67
N VAL A 254 8.04 10.59 4.79
CA VAL A 254 7.17 9.42 5.03
C VAL A 254 7.68 8.62 6.22
N LEU A 255 8.98 8.32 6.26
CA LEU A 255 9.58 7.56 7.35
C LEU A 255 9.42 8.28 8.69
N ASP A 256 9.72 9.58 8.77
CA ASP A 256 9.58 10.39 9.96
C ASP A 256 8.12 10.45 10.48
N ALA A 257 7.16 10.51 9.57
CA ALA A 257 5.74 10.47 9.94
C ALA A 257 5.37 9.10 10.54
N LEU A 258 5.84 8.01 9.94
CA LEU A 258 5.61 6.65 10.43
C LEU A 258 6.32 6.39 11.78
N ILE A 259 7.56 6.87 11.96
CA ILE A 259 8.32 6.74 13.23
C ILE A 259 7.60 7.44 14.39
N ARG A 260 7.08 8.65 14.14
CA ARG A 260 6.32 9.38 15.18
C ARG A 260 5.00 8.71 15.51
N PHE A 261 4.46 7.93 14.59
CA PHE A 261 3.16 7.31 14.74
C PHE A 261 3.24 5.89 15.29
N PHE A 262 4.15 5.03 14.80
CA PHE A 262 4.31 3.64 15.25
C PHE A 262 5.20 3.54 16.48
#